data_0975f64c00ce5144ffab776ccf853a7d
#
_entry.id   0975f64c00ce5144ffab776ccf853a7d
#
_cell.length_a   1.000
_cell.length_b   1.000
_cell.length_c   1.000
_cell.angle_alpha   90.00
_cell.angle_beta   90.00
_cell.angle_gamma   90.00
#
_symmetry.space_group_name_H-M   'P 1'
#
loop_
_entity.id
_entity.type
_entity.pdbx_description
1 polymer ?
#
loop_
_entity_poly.entity_id
_entity_poly.type
_entity_poly.pdbx_seq_one_letter_code
_entity_poly.pdbx_strand_id
1 'polypeptide(L)'
;GLFVLHWITGYLNIKMGGGLAYIPSFLIYPISAVSGIGPLWFIQMLFLFSCVLVLLRRIDRNDRVWLFCGRANAAVVLGLFLPLWGAAQIWNLPVLTMYRFGIYFFAFLAGYYVFSHNKVQCMVEKMHISMLAAAVVGGACYTAYYYGTDYTSPQCLQSLLTNVYLWAAVLAVLGCAKAWFDRQTPATRYLSASSFGYYILHYPVLIVTCYVLHTCVSLPAIWNYLIAFVVELGLTAVLYELLKRVPGLRYAVLGIRNSKR
;
A
#
# COMPACT_ATOMS: atom_id res chain seq x y z
N GLY A 1 -3.32 -19.68 6.08
CA GLY A 1 -3.82 -18.63 6.99
C GLY A 1 -4.42 -17.44 6.23
N LEU A 2 -3.66 -16.86 5.32
CA LEU A 2 -4.11 -15.72 4.50
C LEU A 2 -5.37 -16.04 3.68
N PHE A 3 -5.46 -17.23 3.09
CA PHE A 3 -6.64 -17.64 2.33
C PHE A 3 -7.90 -17.78 3.20
N VAL A 4 -7.78 -18.26 4.42
CA VAL A 4 -8.92 -18.39 5.34
C VAL A 4 -9.41 -17.01 5.80
N LEU A 5 -8.49 -16.13 6.17
CA LEU A 5 -8.83 -14.75 6.55
C LEU A 5 -9.49 -14.01 5.39
N HIS A 6 -8.97 -14.18 4.18
CA HIS A 6 -9.53 -13.58 2.97
C HIS A 6 -10.95 -14.11 2.67
N TRP A 7 -11.20 -15.40 2.85
CA TRP A 7 -12.53 -15.96 2.67
C TRP A 7 -13.56 -15.35 3.62
N ILE A 8 -13.23 -15.27 4.92
CA ILE A 8 -14.12 -14.69 5.93
C ILE A 8 -14.41 -13.21 5.59
N THR A 9 -13.38 -12.44 5.29
CA THR A 9 -13.54 -11.01 4.97
C THR A 9 -14.27 -10.78 3.65
N GLY A 10 -13.99 -11.59 2.63
CA GLY A 10 -14.69 -11.55 1.35
C GLY A 10 -16.18 -11.90 1.49
N TYR A 11 -16.49 -12.93 2.26
CA TYR A 11 -17.87 -13.31 2.55
C TYR A 11 -18.66 -12.20 3.26
N LEU A 12 -18.07 -11.61 4.32
CA LEU A 12 -18.71 -10.52 5.05
C LEU A 12 -18.88 -9.27 4.20
N ASN A 13 -17.89 -8.92 3.40
CA ASN A 13 -17.93 -7.76 2.52
C ASN A 13 -19.03 -7.90 1.44
N ILE A 14 -19.16 -9.06 0.84
CA ILE A 14 -20.23 -9.37 -0.13
C ILE A 14 -21.60 -9.28 0.55
N LYS A 15 -21.73 -9.82 1.77
CA LYS A 15 -22.98 -9.79 2.52
C LYS A 15 -23.41 -8.36 2.89
N MET A 16 -22.46 -7.47 3.21
CA MET A 16 -22.73 -6.05 3.46
C MET A 16 -23.04 -5.25 2.20
N GLY A 17 -22.28 -5.51 1.12
CA GLY A 17 -22.38 -4.76 -0.13
C GLY A 17 -23.59 -5.15 -1.02
N GLY A 18 -24.28 -6.24 -0.73
CA GLY A 18 -25.47 -6.70 -1.49
C GLY A 18 -25.21 -7.12 -2.96
N GLY A 19 -23.99 -6.91 -3.47
CA GLY A 19 -23.66 -7.02 -4.89
C GLY A 19 -23.66 -8.44 -5.47
N LEU A 20 -23.55 -9.47 -4.64
CA LEU A 20 -23.48 -10.88 -5.04
C LEU A 20 -24.44 -11.76 -4.21
N ALA A 21 -25.53 -11.21 -3.74
CA ALA A 21 -26.53 -11.90 -2.92
C ALA A 21 -27.11 -13.16 -3.58
N TYR A 22 -27.04 -13.25 -4.92
CA TYR A 22 -27.56 -14.38 -5.71
C TYR A 22 -26.56 -15.56 -5.81
N ILE A 23 -25.32 -15.38 -5.39
CA ILE A 23 -24.30 -16.43 -5.52
C ILE A 23 -24.33 -17.31 -4.26
N PRO A 24 -24.43 -18.64 -4.40
CA PRO A 24 -24.32 -19.56 -3.28
C PRO A 24 -23.00 -19.36 -2.53
N SER A 25 -23.04 -19.39 -1.19
CA SER A 25 -21.91 -19.08 -0.34
C SER A 25 -20.67 -19.94 -0.61
N PHE A 26 -20.82 -21.17 -1.10
CA PHE A 26 -19.69 -22.05 -1.44
C PHE A 26 -18.94 -21.61 -2.71
N LEU A 27 -19.57 -20.85 -3.61
CA LEU A 27 -18.92 -20.31 -4.82
C LEU A 27 -18.16 -19.00 -4.54
N ILE A 28 -18.47 -18.32 -3.45
CA ILE A 28 -17.80 -17.06 -3.09
C ILE A 28 -16.30 -17.28 -2.87
N TYR A 29 -15.90 -18.40 -2.26
CA TYR A 29 -14.50 -18.71 -2.02
C TYR A 29 -13.68 -18.87 -3.31
N PRO A 30 -14.03 -19.74 -4.27
CA PRO A 30 -13.28 -19.86 -5.51
C PRO A 30 -13.31 -18.57 -6.34
N ILE A 31 -14.43 -17.84 -6.36
CA ILE A 31 -14.52 -16.54 -7.04
C ILE A 31 -13.53 -15.55 -6.42
N SER A 32 -13.53 -15.41 -5.10
CA SER A 32 -12.60 -14.54 -4.38
C SER A 32 -11.14 -14.96 -4.54
N ALA A 33 -10.86 -16.25 -4.66
CA ALA A 33 -9.51 -16.76 -4.89
C ALA A 33 -8.99 -16.45 -6.30
N VAL A 34 -9.86 -16.43 -7.31
CA VAL A 34 -9.51 -16.14 -8.71
C VAL A 34 -9.53 -14.64 -9.01
N SER A 35 -10.49 -13.89 -8.46
CA SER A 35 -10.62 -12.44 -8.67
C SER A 35 -9.55 -11.59 -7.98
N GLY A 36 -8.68 -12.23 -7.21
CA GLY A 36 -7.61 -11.57 -6.45
C GLY A 36 -7.84 -11.64 -4.94
N ILE A 37 -6.76 -11.44 -4.19
CA ILE A 37 -6.78 -11.59 -2.72
C ILE A 37 -7.49 -10.39 -2.04
N GLY A 38 -8.42 -9.72 -2.71
CA GLY A 38 -9.13 -8.55 -2.18
C GLY A 38 -8.16 -7.51 -1.61
N PRO A 39 -8.34 -7.07 -0.36
CA PRO A 39 -7.47 -6.04 0.24
C PRO A 39 -6.02 -6.46 0.46
N LEU A 40 -5.71 -7.75 0.37
CA LEU A 40 -4.33 -8.26 0.42
C LEU A 40 -3.64 -8.24 -0.96
N TRP A 41 -4.27 -7.62 -1.98
CA TRP A 41 -3.73 -7.49 -3.34
C TRP A 41 -2.30 -6.93 -3.37
N PHE A 42 -1.97 -6.06 -2.44
CA PHE A 42 -0.64 -5.46 -2.35
C PHE A 42 0.46 -6.50 -2.08
N ILE A 43 0.21 -7.49 -1.21
CA ILE A 43 1.17 -8.59 -0.96
C ILE A 43 1.38 -9.41 -2.22
N GLN A 44 0.31 -9.69 -2.97
CA GLN A 44 0.40 -10.41 -4.24
C GLN A 44 1.27 -9.66 -5.25
N MET A 45 1.05 -8.33 -5.37
CA MET A 45 1.88 -7.48 -6.24
C MET A 45 3.34 -7.45 -5.79
N LEU A 46 3.61 -7.28 -4.50
CA LEU A 46 4.97 -7.32 -3.96
C LEU A 46 5.66 -8.65 -4.27
N PHE A 47 4.95 -9.78 -4.18
CA PHE A 47 5.49 -11.08 -4.53
C PHE A 47 5.85 -11.16 -6.02
N LEU A 48 4.94 -10.78 -6.91
CA LEU A 48 5.18 -10.77 -8.36
C LEU A 48 6.35 -9.85 -8.73
N PHE A 49 6.37 -8.63 -8.21
CA PHE A 49 7.44 -7.67 -8.46
C PHE A 49 8.79 -8.15 -7.90
N SER A 50 8.78 -8.84 -6.76
CA SER A 50 9.98 -9.46 -6.19
C SER A 50 10.52 -10.59 -7.07
N CYS A 51 9.64 -11.41 -7.66
CA CYS A 51 10.05 -12.43 -8.62
C CYS A 51 10.72 -11.79 -9.85
N VAL A 52 10.13 -10.73 -10.41
CA VAL A 52 10.72 -9.97 -11.52
C VAL A 52 12.06 -9.35 -11.10
N LEU A 53 12.15 -8.76 -9.92
CA LEU A 53 13.40 -8.19 -9.41
C LEU A 53 14.51 -9.24 -9.28
N VAL A 54 14.19 -10.45 -8.81
CA VAL A 54 15.16 -11.58 -8.77
C VAL A 54 15.68 -11.92 -10.15
N LEU A 55 14.81 -11.93 -11.18
CA LEU A 55 15.23 -12.15 -12.57
C LEU A 55 16.12 -11.01 -13.07
N LEU A 56 15.75 -9.75 -12.83
CA LEU A 56 16.56 -8.59 -13.18
C LEU A 56 17.94 -8.63 -12.53
N ARG A 57 18.04 -9.01 -11.26
CA ARG A 57 19.31 -9.18 -10.55
C ARG A 57 20.16 -10.33 -11.09
N ARG A 58 19.56 -11.37 -11.67
CA ARG A 58 20.33 -12.43 -12.34
C ARG A 58 20.99 -11.92 -13.62
N ILE A 59 20.38 -10.95 -14.30
CA ILE A 59 20.93 -10.30 -15.50
C ILE A 59 22.04 -9.31 -15.08
N ASP A 60 21.78 -8.50 -14.04
CA ASP A 60 22.73 -7.52 -13.48
C ASP A 60 23.60 -8.16 -12.37
N ARG A 61 24.41 -9.17 -12.73
CA ARG A 61 25.22 -9.97 -11.76
C ARG A 61 26.20 -9.14 -10.94
N ASN A 62 26.59 -7.96 -11.42
CA ASN A 62 27.60 -7.11 -10.77
C ASN A 62 26.96 -5.88 -10.10
N ASP A 63 25.64 -5.85 -9.91
CA ASP A 63 24.89 -4.72 -9.36
C ASP A 63 25.21 -3.37 -10.04
N ARG A 64 25.57 -3.41 -11.36
CA ARG A 64 25.97 -2.21 -12.12
C ARG A 64 24.84 -1.17 -12.20
N VAL A 65 23.64 -1.62 -12.44
CA VAL A 65 22.45 -0.75 -12.51
C VAL A 65 22.19 -0.12 -11.15
N TRP A 66 22.26 -0.90 -10.08
CA TRP A 66 22.09 -0.41 -8.71
C TRP A 66 23.15 0.64 -8.37
N LEU A 67 24.45 0.36 -8.64
CA LEU A 67 25.56 1.30 -8.41
C LEU A 67 25.42 2.58 -9.25
N PHE A 68 24.98 2.46 -10.48
CA PHE A 68 24.71 3.61 -11.36
C PHE A 68 23.61 4.49 -10.79
N CYS A 69 22.49 3.90 -10.37
CA CYS A 69 21.36 4.61 -9.77
C CYS A 69 21.73 5.33 -8.45
N GLY A 70 22.70 4.82 -7.70
CA GLY A 70 23.24 5.48 -6.50
C GLY A 70 23.98 6.81 -6.75
N ARG A 71 24.30 7.10 -8.01
CA ARG A 71 24.87 8.39 -8.43
C ARG A 71 23.83 9.43 -8.79
N ALA A 72 22.53 9.09 -8.69
CA ALA A 72 21.44 10.00 -9.03
C ALA A 72 21.56 11.32 -8.25
N ASN A 73 21.45 12.43 -8.98
CA ASN A 73 21.36 13.78 -8.42
C ASN A 73 19.89 14.25 -8.37
N ALA A 74 19.67 15.46 -7.86
CA ALA A 74 18.33 16.02 -7.73
C ALA A 74 17.59 16.10 -9.08
N ALA A 75 18.29 16.48 -10.17
CA ALA A 75 17.69 16.57 -11.49
C ALA A 75 17.26 15.20 -12.00
N VAL A 76 18.05 14.14 -11.77
CA VAL A 76 17.69 12.77 -12.13
C VAL A 76 16.48 12.30 -11.33
N VAL A 77 16.47 12.53 -10.00
CA VAL A 77 15.34 12.13 -9.14
C VAL A 77 14.06 12.85 -9.53
N LEU A 78 14.12 14.14 -9.83
CA LEU A 78 12.96 14.86 -10.36
C LEU A 78 12.57 14.36 -11.76
N GLY A 79 13.56 14.06 -12.62
CA GLY A 79 13.35 13.51 -13.97
C GLY A 79 12.72 12.11 -14.01
N LEU A 80 12.79 11.33 -12.91
CA LEU A 80 12.07 10.05 -12.77
C LEU A 80 10.54 10.22 -12.87
N PHE A 81 10.04 11.43 -12.81
CA PHE A 81 8.68 11.75 -13.20
C PHE A 81 8.32 11.25 -14.63
N LEU A 82 9.25 11.37 -15.59
CA LEU A 82 8.99 10.97 -16.99
C LEU A 82 8.69 9.46 -17.13
N PRO A 83 9.52 8.54 -16.63
CA PRO A 83 9.20 7.11 -16.65
C PRO A 83 7.99 6.75 -15.75
N LEU A 84 7.74 7.48 -14.66
CA LEU A 84 6.51 7.34 -13.89
C LEU A 84 5.28 7.65 -14.73
N TRP A 85 5.29 8.79 -15.43
CA TRP A 85 4.20 9.19 -16.30
C TRP A 85 4.02 8.22 -17.48
N GLY A 86 5.11 7.73 -18.07
CA GLY A 86 5.07 6.65 -19.06
C GLY A 86 4.43 5.37 -18.50
N ALA A 87 4.78 4.96 -17.28
CA ALA A 87 4.16 3.84 -16.59
C ALA A 87 2.67 4.06 -16.30
N ALA A 88 2.23 5.31 -16.13
CA ALA A 88 0.82 5.66 -15.94
C ALA A 88 -0.03 5.44 -17.20
N GLN A 89 0.57 5.36 -18.38
CA GLN A 89 -0.15 5.15 -19.64
C GLN A 89 -0.53 3.68 -19.85
N ILE A 90 0.08 2.75 -19.12
CA ILE A 90 -0.06 1.30 -19.33
C ILE A 90 -0.62 0.60 -18.08
N TRP A 91 -1.35 -0.48 -18.32
CA TRP A 91 -1.85 -1.41 -17.28
C TRP A 91 -2.65 -0.74 -16.15
N ASN A 92 -3.56 0.14 -16.50
CA ASN A 92 -4.60 0.61 -15.61
C ASN A 92 -5.83 -0.30 -15.78
N LEU A 93 -6.12 -1.15 -14.80
CA LEU A 93 -7.22 -2.11 -14.86
C LEU A 93 -8.34 -1.67 -13.91
N PRO A 94 -9.50 -1.25 -14.43
CA PRO A 94 -10.68 -0.93 -13.64
C PRO A 94 -11.43 -2.24 -13.29
N VAL A 95 -10.89 -2.98 -12.32
CA VAL A 95 -11.60 -4.13 -11.76
C VAL A 95 -12.37 -3.63 -10.53
N LEU A 96 -12.58 -4.26 -9.46
CA LEU A 96 -13.30 -3.79 -8.26
C LEU A 96 -12.75 -2.47 -7.69
N THR A 97 -11.45 -2.24 -7.85
CA THR A 97 -10.75 -0.98 -7.57
C THR A 97 -9.75 -0.72 -8.69
N MET A 98 -9.36 0.55 -8.88
CA MET A 98 -8.40 0.89 -9.92
C MET A 98 -7.00 0.40 -9.56
N TYR A 99 -6.52 -0.61 -10.27
CA TYR A 99 -5.17 -1.12 -10.14
C TYR A 99 -4.25 -0.47 -11.18
N ARG A 100 -3.26 0.26 -10.72
CA ARG A 100 -2.27 0.96 -11.55
C ARG A 100 -0.94 0.20 -11.56
N PHE A 101 -0.94 -1.00 -12.13
CA PHE A 101 0.21 -1.92 -12.09
C PHE A 101 1.52 -1.32 -12.61
N GLY A 102 1.45 -0.52 -13.68
CA GLY A 102 2.63 0.15 -14.23
C GLY A 102 3.30 1.07 -13.22
N ILE A 103 2.52 1.94 -12.56
CA ILE A 103 3.02 2.84 -11.52
C ILE A 103 3.54 2.06 -10.30
N TYR A 104 2.82 1.05 -9.84
CA TYR A 104 3.24 0.27 -8.67
C TYR A 104 4.55 -0.47 -8.93
N PHE A 105 4.70 -1.04 -10.13
CA PHE A 105 5.94 -1.69 -10.53
C PHE A 105 7.11 -0.68 -10.64
N PHE A 106 6.87 0.46 -11.27
CA PHE A 106 7.86 1.55 -11.32
C PHE A 106 8.27 2.00 -9.91
N ALA A 107 7.30 2.26 -9.02
CA ALA A 107 7.58 2.68 -7.66
C ALA A 107 8.38 1.63 -6.88
N PHE A 108 8.08 0.35 -7.07
CA PHE A 108 8.83 -0.77 -6.47
C PHE A 108 10.29 -0.79 -6.95
N LEU A 109 10.51 -0.67 -8.26
CA LEU A 109 11.86 -0.62 -8.84
C LEU A 109 12.62 0.62 -8.42
N ALA A 110 11.98 1.80 -8.42
CA ALA A 110 12.58 3.05 -7.95
C ALA A 110 12.97 2.96 -6.46
N GLY A 111 12.13 2.32 -5.64
CA GLY A 111 12.43 2.02 -4.23
C GLY A 111 13.71 1.20 -4.09
N TYR A 112 13.85 0.14 -4.87
CA TYR A 112 15.01 -0.73 -4.82
C TYR A 112 16.27 -0.10 -5.44
N TYR A 113 16.18 0.41 -6.67
CA TYR A 113 17.37 0.86 -7.42
C TYR A 113 17.83 2.28 -7.05
N VAL A 114 16.91 3.18 -6.67
CA VAL A 114 17.22 4.59 -6.45
C VAL A 114 17.15 4.96 -4.98
N PHE A 115 16.00 4.75 -4.34
CA PHE A 115 15.77 5.21 -2.97
C PHE A 115 16.39 4.32 -1.88
N SER A 116 16.96 3.17 -2.22
CA SER A 116 17.75 2.36 -1.29
C SER A 116 19.10 2.99 -0.93
N HIS A 117 19.57 3.96 -1.71
CA HIS A 117 20.85 4.63 -1.48
C HIS A 117 20.71 5.78 -0.48
N ASN A 118 21.50 5.74 0.60
CA ASN A 118 21.48 6.78 1.63
C ASN A 118 21.79 8.18 1.08
N LYS A 119 22.69 8.29 0.09
CA LYS A 119 22.99 9.57 -0.59
C LYS A 119 21.73 10.18 -1.23
N VAL A 120 20.92 9.37 -1.89
CA VAL A 120 19.66 9.81 -2.52
C VAL A 120 18.64 10.19 -1.46
N GLN A 121 18.52 9.39 -0.40
CA GLN A 121 17.63 9.68 0.72
C GLN A 121 17.96 11.02 1.39
N CYS A 122 19.23 11.28 1.69
CA CYS A 122 19.68 12.56 2.27
C CYS A 122 19.45 13.75 1.32
N MET A 123 19.50 13.51 0.00
CA MET A 123 19.19 14.56 -0.97
C MET A 123 17.68 14.86 -1.00
N VAL A 124 16.83 13.84 -0.99
CA VAL A 124 15.37 13.99 -0.93
C VAL A 124 14.96 14.64 0.41
N GLU A 125 15.62 14.28 1.51
CA GLU A 125 15.47 14.95 2.80
C GLU A 125 15.70 16.46 2.70
N LYS A 126 16.78 16.90 2.04
CA LYS A 126 17.05 18.34 1.85
C LYS A 126 15.98 19.07 1.05
N MET A 127 15.27 18.35 0.20
CA MET A 127 14.20 18.89 -0.66
C MET A 127 12.79 18.77 -0.03
N HIS A 128 12.66 18.25 1.19
CA HIS A 128 11.35 17.88 1.74
C HIS A 128 10.34 19.03 1.81
N ILE A 129 10.76 20.23 2.23
CA ILE A 129 9.86 21.40 2.31
C ILE A 129 9.40 21.86 0.92
N SER A 130 10.31 21.94 -0.06
CA SER A 130 9.95 22.34 -1.42
C SER A 130 9.04 21.31 -2.09
N MET A 131 9.28 20.01 -1.88
CA MET A 131 8.42 18.95 -2.39
C MET A 131 7.07 18.91 -1.67
N LEU A 132 7.03 19.20 -0.37
CA LEU A 132 5.78 19.33 0.38
C LEU A 132 4.94 20.51 -0.14
N ALA A 133 5.56 21.66 -0.36
CA ALA A 133 4.87 22.81 -0.95
C ALA A 133 4.35 22.48 -2.36
N ALA A 134 5.17 21.86 -3.21
CA ALA A 134 4.76 21.41 -4.54
C ALA A 134 3.61 20.41 -4.50
N ALA A 135 3.63 19.46 -3.54
CA ALA A 135 2.55 18.50 -3.34
C ALA A 135 1.25 19.15 -2.87
N VAL A 136 1.31 20.13 -1.96
CA VAL A 136 0.13 20.87 -1.49
C VAL A 136 -0.48 21.69 -2.63
N VAL A 137 0.34 22.45 -3.37
CA VAL A 137 -0.13 23.23 -4.52
C VAL A 137 -0.66 22.30 -5.61
N GLY A 138 0.08 21.25 -5.96
CA GLY A 138 -0.34 20.26 -6.95
C GLY A 138 -1.65 19.58 -6.56
N GLY A 139 -1.82 19.25 -5.27
CA GLY A 139 -3.07 18.68 -4.74
C GLY A 139 -4.25 19.64 -4.82
N ALA A 140 -4.05 20.91 -4.50
CA ALA A 140 -5.06 21.95 -4.68
C ALA A 140 -5.48 22.13 -6.16
N CYS A 141 -4.50 22.19 -7.06
CA CYS A 141 -4.75 22.25 -8.51
C CYS A 141 -5.47 20.98 -9.00
N TYR A 142 -5.04 19.80 -8.56
CA TYR A 142 -5.68 18.54 -8.90
C TYR A 142 -7.14 18.50 -8.45
N THR A 143 -7.40 18.88 -7.19
CA THR A 143 -8.76 18.90 -6.64
C THR A 143 -9.64 19.92 -7.36
N ALA A 144 -9.13 21.13 -7.62
CA ALA A 144 -9.88 22.16 -8.33
C ALA A 144 -10.21 21.77 -9.77
N TYR A 145 -9.26 21.12 -10.47
CA TYR A 145 -9.44 20.76 -11.89
C TYR A 145 -10.36 19.55 -12.08
N TYR A 146 -10.24 18.52 -11.19
CA TYR A 146 -10.99 17.28 -11.29
C TYR A 146 -12.21 17.22 -10.37
N TYR A 147 -12.58 18.32 -9.72
CA TYR A 147 -13.76 18.36 -8.85
C TYR A 147 -15.03 17.96 -9.60
N GLY A 148 -15.73 16.93 -9.09
CA GLY A 148 -16.96 16.43 -9.72
C GLY A 148 -16.76 15.52 -10.93
N THR A 149 -15.50 15.21 -11.32
CA THR A 149 -15.19 14.24 -12.39
C THR A 149 -14.90 12.87 -11.81
N ASP A 150 -15.00 11.83 -12.66
CA ASP A 150 -14.56 10.48 -12.27
C ASP A 150 -13.02 10.42 -12.26
N TYR A 151 -12.46 10.43 -11.04
CA TYR A 151 -11.01 10.33 -10.83
C TYR A 151 -10.40 8.98 -11.21
N THR A 152 -11.24 7.95 -11.51
CA THR A 152 -10.79 6.65 -12.03
C THR A 152 -10.71 6.62 -13.55
N SER A 153 -11.18 7.67 -14.21
CA SER A 153 -11.16 7.77 -15.67
C SER A 153 -9.74 7.81 -16.23
N PRO A 154 -9.49 7.25 -17.42
CA PRO A 154 -8.18 7.34 -18.08
C PRO A 154 -7.70 8.77 -18.24
N GLN A 155 -8.60 9.71 -18.52
CA GLN A 155 -8.28 11.14 -18.66
C GLN A 155 -7.66 11.71 -17.38
N CYS A 156 -8.18 11.35 -16.20
CA CYS A 156 -7.61 11.77 -14.93
C CYS A 156 -6.31 11.02 -14.63
N LEU A 157 -6.30 9.69 -14.72
CA LEU A 157 -5.18 8.85 -14.30
C LEU A 157 -3.93 9.03 -15.15
N GLN A 158 -4.08 9.25 -16.45
CA GLN A 158 -2.99 9.40 -17.42
C GLN A 158 -2.51 10.85 -17.57
N SER A 159 -3.22 11.81 -16.98
CA SER A 159 -2.91 13.23 -17.13
C SER A 159 -1.55 13.60 -16.54
N LEU A 160 -0.95 14.62 -17.12
CA LEU A 160 0.32 15.19 -16.64
C LEU A 160 0.16 15.73 -15.22
N LEU A 161 -0.91 16.48 -14.96
CA LEU A 161 -1.19 17.10 -13.66
C LEU A 161 -1.25 16.04 -12.54
N THR A 162 -2.02 14.97 -12.74
CA THR A 162 -2.15 13.88 -11.77
C THR A 162 -0.81 13.24 -11.43
N ASN A 163 0.02 13.00 -12.45
CA ASN A 163 1.29 12.28 -12.26
C ASN A 163 2.40 13.20 -11.74
N VAL A 164 2.41 14.50 -12.06
CA VAL A 164 3.29 15.51 -11.44
C VAL A 164 2.97 15.63 -9.95
N TYR A 165 1.69 15.78 -9.61
CA TYR A 165 1.23 15.81 -8.23
C TYR A 165 1.61 14.54 -7.48
N LEU A 166 1.35 13.36 -8.07
CA LEU A 166 1.71 12.07 -7.49
C LEU A 166 3.21 12.00 -7.17
N TRP A 167 4.08 12.39 -8.13
CA TRP A 167 5.52 12.32 -7.93
C TRP A 167 6.01 13.30 -6.87
N ALA A 168 5.50 14.54 -6.88
CA ALA A 168 5.79 15.52 -5.85
C ALA A 168 5.37 15.02 -4.47
N ALA A 169 4.18 14.42 -4.35
CA ALA A 169 3.66 13.85 -3.10
C ALA A 169 4.53 12.67 -2.61
N VAL A 170 4.97 11.78 -3.49
CA VAL A 170 5.88 10.67 -3.14
C VAL A 170 7.19 11.21 -2.60
N LEU A 171 7.82 12.18 -3.28
CA LEU A 171 9.07 12.77 -2.82
C LEU A 171 8.89 13.56 -1.51
N ALA A 172 7.77 14.25 -1.34
CA ALA A 172 7.44 14.94 -0.09
C ALA A 172 7.32 13.96 1.08
N VAL A 173 6.57 12.86 0.90
CA VAL A 173 6.41 11.83 1.94
C VAL A 173 7.75 11.20 2.30
N LEU A 174 8.56 10.80 1.32
CA LEU A 174 9.88 10.21 1.56
C LEU A 174 10.81 11.18 2.28
N GLY A 175 10.86 12.44 1.84
CA GLY A 175 11.71 13.48 2.42
C GLY A 175 11.29 13.85 3.83
N CYS A 176 9.99 14.08 4.07
CA CYS A 176 9.45 14.37 5.40
C CYS A 176 9.62 13.18 6.36
N ALA A 177 9.40 11.96 5.89
CA ALA A 177 9.61 10.76 6.69
C ALA A 177 11.08 10.66 7.14
N LYS A 178 12.02 10.91 6.23
CA LYS A 178 13.46 10.93 6.56
C LYS A 178 13.83 12.06 7.51
N ALA A 179 13.31 13.29 7.30
CA ALA A 179 13.62 14.46 8.10
C ALA A 179 13.06 14.40 9.53
N TRP A 180 11.81 13.94 9.67
CA TRP A 180 11.07 14.04 10.93
C TRP A 180 10.94 12.73 11.70
N PHE A 181 10.92 11.60 11.01
CA PHE A 181 10.61 10.30 11.60
C PHE A 181 11.76 9.29 11.58
N ASP A 182 12.92 9.61 11.00
CA ASP A 182 14.10 8.73 10.98
C ASP A 182 14.81 8.72 12.35
N ARG A 183 14.04 8.34 13.38
CA ARG A 183 14.52 8.22 14.76
C ARG A 183 14.33 6.80 15.25
N GLN A 184 15.39 6.20 15.75
CA GLN A 184 15.38 4.85 16.32
C GLN A 184 14.88 4.89 17.78
N THR A 185 13.58 4.94 17.96
CA THR A 185 12.94 4.78 19.28
C THR A 185 12.46 3.32 19.47
N PRO A 186 12.25 2.85 20.71
CA PRO A 186 11.64 1.54 20.95
C PRO A 186 10.27 1.39 20.24
N ALA A 187 9.49 2.47 20.21
CA ALA A 187 8.19 2.49 19.54
C ALA A 187 8.31 2.35 18.03
N THR A 188 9.21 3.11 17.38
CA THR A 188 9.40 3.01 15.91
C THR A 188 9.94 1.65 15.51
N ARG A 189 10.82 1.05 16.33
CA ARG A 189 11.33 -0.30 16.10
C ARG A 189 10.23 -1.35 16.21
N TYR A 190 9.37 -1.24 17.23
CA TYR A 190 8.22 -2.11 17.40
C TYR A 190 7.26 -2.01 16.22
N LEU A 191 6.83 -0.79 15.86
CA LEU A 191 5.91 -0.54 14.75
C LEU A 191 6.47 -1.04 13.41
N SER A 192 7.75 -0.81 13.14
CA SER A 192 8.40 -1.32 11.94
C SER A 192 8.44 -2.85 11.90
N ALA A 193 8.75 -3.50 13.02
CA ALA A 193 8.80 -4.97 13.10
C ALA A 193 7.40 -5.62 13.02
N SER A 194 6.36 -4.91 13.46
CA SER A 194 4.98 -5.40 13.48
C SER A 194 4.14 -4.99 12.25
N SER A 195 4.64 -4.07 11.42
CA SER A 195 3.89 -3.44 10.31
C SER A 195 3.25 -4.45 9.35
N PHE A 196 3.95 -5.53 9.00
CA PHE A 196 3.43 -6.58 8.15
C PHE A 196 2.26 -7.34 8.79
N GLY A 197 2.38 -7.66 10.08
CA GLY A 197 1.31 -8.31 10.84
C GLY A 197 0.08 -7.41 10.98
N TYR A 198 0.29 -6.12 11.26
CA TYR A 198 -0.79 -5.13 11.28
C TYR A 198 -1.48 -5.02 9.92
N TYR A 199 -0.72 -4.98 8.84
CA TYR A 199 -1.27 -4.96 7.48
C TYR A 199 -2.16 -6.18 7.16
N ILE A 200 -1.81 -7.36 7.66
CA ILE A 200 -2.63 -8.56 7.45
C ILE A 200 -3.91 -8.53 8.30
N LEU A 201 -3.81 -8.05 9.54
CA LEU A 201 -4.88 -8.16 10.53
C LEU A 201 -5.87 -6.99 10.52
N HIS A 202 -5.45 -5.79 10.09
CA HIS A 202 -6.31 -4.59 10.15
C HIS A 202 -7.61 -4.77 9.36
N TYR A 203 -7.53 -5.33 8.16
CA TYR A 203 -8.70 -5.44 7.30
C TYR A 203 -9.76 -6.43 7.81
N PRO A 204 -9.43 -7.65 8.25
CA PRO A 204 -10.38 -8.52 8.93
C PRO A 204 -11.07 -7.85 10.13
N VAL A 205 -10.31 -7.13 10.95
CA VAL A 205 -10.85 -6.39 12.10
C VAL A 205 -11.81 -5.30 11.63
N LEU A 206 -11.41 -4.50 10.64
CA LEU A 206 -12.23 -3.43 10.08
C LEU A 206 -13.56 -3.96 9.55
N ILE A 207 -13.53 -5.02 8.73
CA ILE A 207 -14.73 -5.60 8.13
C ILE A 207 -15.69 -6.15 9.20
N VAL A 208 -15.16 -6.89 10.20
CA VAL A 208 -15.99 -7.42 11.29
C VAL A 208 -16.58 -6.26 12.10
N THR A 209 -15.80 -5.24 12.40
CA THR A 209 -16.27 -4.07 13.13
C THR A 209 -17.36 -3.32 12.36
N CYS A 210 -17.14 -3.06 11.07
CA CYS A 210 -18.15 -2.41 10.21
C CYS A 210 -19.43 -3.23 10.10
N TYR A 211 -19.32 -4.56 10.00
CA TYR A 211 -20.47 -5.46 9.97
C TYR A 211 -21.28 -5.37 11.27
N VAL A 212 -20.63 -5.41 12.43
CA VAL A 212 -21.30 -5.28 13.73
C VAL A 212 -21.96 -3.91 13.89
N LEU A 213 -21.26 -2.84 13.53
CA LEU A 213 -21.82 -1.47 13.58
C LEU A 213 -23.02 -1.33 12.67
N HIS A 214 -22.97 -1.88 11.46
CA HIS A 214 -24.09 -1.82 10.50
C HIS A 214 -25.32 -2.63 10.96
N THR A 215 -25.09 -3.78 11.58
CA THR A 215 -26.20 -4.69 11.96
C THR A 215 -26.79 -4.44 13.34
N CYS A 216 -25.96 -3.98 14.28
CA CYS A 216 -26.35 -3.91 15.69
C CYS A 216 -26.48 -2.48 16.24
N VAL A 217 -26.02 -1.47 15.48
CA VAL A 217 -25.90 -0.10 16.03
C VAL A 217 -26.47 0.92 15.02
N SER A 218 -27.39 1.75 15.49
CA SER A 218 -27.99 2.84 14.68
C SER A 218 -27.40 4.18 15.14
N LEU A 219 -26.16 4.47 14.73
CA LEU A 219 -25.48 5.73 15.03
C LEU A 219 -25.27 6.57 13.77
N PRO A 220 -25.16 7.91 13.89
CA PRO A 220 -24.70 8.76 12.81
C PRO A 220 -23.34 8.32 12.25
N ALA A 221 -23.12 8.51 10.96
CA ALA A 221 -21.93 8.03 10.24
C ALA A 221 -20.61 8.42 10.93
N ILE A 222 -20.50 9.64 11.47
CA ILE A 222 -19.29 10.12 12.13
C ILE A 222 -18.89 9.25 13.34
N TRP A 223 -19.85 8.81 14.14
CA TRP A 223 -19.56 7.93 15.27
C TRP A 223 -19.16 6.54 14.84
N ASN A 224 -19.79 6.01 13.78
CA ASN A 224 -19.40 4.73 13.20
C ASN A 224 -17.93 4.77 12.71
N TYR A 225 -17.49 5.86 12.05
CA TYR A 225 -16.10 6.03 11.64
C TYR A 225 -15.14 6.12 12.83
N LEU A 226 -15.47 6.90 13.87
CA LEU A 226 -14.63 7.04 15.05
C LEU A 226 -14.49 5.72 15.82
N ILE A 227 -15.60 5.01 16.03
CA ILE A 227 -15.58 3.71 16.69
C ILE A 227 -14.80 2.70 15.86
N ALA A 228 -15.04 2.62 14.55
CA ALA A 228 -14.31 1.71 13.67
C ALA A 228 -12.81 1.98 13.72
N PHE A 229 -12.38 3.25 13.69
CA PHE A 229 -10.98 3.63 13.78
C PHE A 229 -10.32 3.20 15.11
N VAL A 230 -10.97 3.49 16.24
CA VAL A 230 -10.42 3.14 17.56
C VAL A 230 -10.37 1.62 17.76
N VAL A 231 -11.44 0.92 17.38
CA VAL A 231 -11.52 -0.54 17.49
C VAL A 231 -10.51 -1.21 16.57
N GLU A 232 -10.38 -0.73 15.33
CA GLU A 232 -9.42 -1.26 14.36
C GLU A 232 -7.99 -1.17 14.88
N LEU A 233 -7.56 -0.01 15.38
CA LEU A 233 -6.21 0.15 15.94
C LEU A 233 -5.99 -0.71 17.19
N GLY A 234 -6.93 -0.68 18.14
CA GLY A 234 -6.80 -1.38 19.41
C GLY A 234 -6.87 -2.90 19.24
N LEU A 235 -7.89 -3.39 18.53
CA LEU A 235 -8.09 -4.82 18.36
C LEU A 235 -7.03 -5.45 17.46
N THR A 236 -6.56 -4.75 16.43
CA THR A 236 -5.44 -5.20 15.59
C THR A 236 -4.16 -5.37 16.41
N ALA A 237 -3.86 -4.42 17.30
CA ALA A 237 -2.71 -4.52 18.20
C ALA A 237 -2.81 -5.72 19.14
N VAL A 238 -3.98 -5.92 19.77
CA VAL A 238 -4.24 -7.04 20.67
C VAL A 238 -4.13 -8.37 19.92
N LEU A 239 -4.77 -8.50 18.77
CA LEU A 239 -4.72 -9.72 17.96
C LEU A 239 -3.29 -10.04 17.49
N TYR A 240 -2.52 -9.03 17.09
CA TYR A 240 -1.13 -9.22 16.71
C TYR A 240 -0.31 -9.81 17.87
N GLU A 241 -0.42 -9.25 19.07
CA GLU A 241 0.32 -9.75 20.25
C GLU A 241 -0.15 -11.15 20.69
N LEU A 242 -1.43 -11.45 20.56
CA LEU A 242 -1.95 -12.79 20.84
C LEU A 242 -1.44 -13.82 19.83
N LEU A 243 -1.54 -13.54 18.53
CA LEU A 243 -1.09 -14.44 17.47
C LEU A 243 0.42 -14.67 17.51
N LYS A 244 1.19 -13.66 17.86
CA LYS A 244 2.65 -13.74 18.02
C LYS A 244 3.07 -14.72 19.14
N ARG A 245 2.23 -14.94 20.16
CA ARG A 245 2.50 -15.86 21.27
C ARG A 245 2.25 -17.32 20.91
N VAL A 246 1.41 -17.61 19.93
CA VAL A 246 1.05 -18.98 19.52
C VAL A 246 1.96 -19.42 18.37
N PRO A 247 2.88 -20.39 18.58
CA PRO A 247 3.93 -20.73 17.60
C PRO A 247 3.40 -21.11 16.21
N GLY A 248 2.32 -21.90 16.14
CA GLY A 248 1.71 -22.30 14.87
C GLY A 248 1.07 -21.14 14.11
N LEU A 249 0.26 -20.34 14.81
CA LEU A 249 -0.42 -19.17 14.21
C LEU A 249 0.57 -18.05 13.85
N ARG A 250 1.57 -17.83 14.68
CA ARG A 250 2.66 -16.88 14.38
C ARG A 250 3.32 -17.17 13.05
N TYR A 251 3.63 -18.44 12.77
CA TYR A 251 4.23 -18.83 11.49
C TYR A 251 3.22 -18.76 10.33
N ALA A 252 2.03 -19.29 10.53
CA ALA A 252 1.03 -19.41 9.46
C ALA A 252 0.43 -18.05 9.03
N VAL A 253 0.24 -17.11 9.98
CA VAL A 253 -0.42 -15.82 9.72
C VAL A 253 0.60 -14.71 9.59
N LEU A 254 1.56 -14.61 10.51
CA LEU A 254 2.52 -13.51 10.56
C LEU A 254 3.85 -13.80 9.84
N GLY A 255 4.08 -15.04 9.40
CA GLY A 255 5.32 -15.44 8.76
C GLY A 255 6.57 -15.43 9.67
N ILE A 256 6.38 -15.24 10.97
CA ILE A 256 7.49 -15.12 11.93
C ILE A 256 8.01 -16.50 12.28
N ARG A 257 9.23 -16.82 11.85
CA ARG A 257 9.94 -18.05 12.18
C ARG A 257 10.48 -18.01 13.61
N ASN A 258 10.53 -19.17 14.29
CA ASN A 258 11.33 -19.31 15.50
C ASN A 258 12.79 -19.10 15.11
N SER A 259 13.42 -18.06 15.63
CA SER A 259 14.88 -18.07 15.74
C SER A 259 15.21 -19.22 16.70
N LYS A 260 15.79 -20.30 16.17
CA LYS A 260 16.47 -21.26 17.05
C LYS A 260 17.58 -20.43 17.74
N ARG A 261 17.46 -20.31 19.06
CA ARG A 261 18.58 -19.89 19.92
C ARG A 261 19.72 -20.85 19.70
#